data_3b2e6cc365b4c1eb601bada33e3665ab
#
_entry.id   3b2e6cc365b4c1eb601bada33e3665ab
#
_cell.length_a   1.000
_cell.length_b   1.000
_cell.length_c   1.000
_cell.angle_alpha   90.00
_cell.angle_beta   90.00
_cell.angle_gamma   90.00
#
_symmetry.space_group_name_H-M   'P 1'
#
loop_
_entity.id
_entity.type
_entity.pdbx_description
1 polymer ?
#
loop_
_entity_poly.entity_id
_entity_poly.type
_entity_poly.pdbx_seq_one_letter_code
_entity_poly.pdbx_strand_id
1 'polypeptide(L)'
;MRCWRAHAALGVWLVSAAHVHAQQPRELRWAGDPEGGAPYVEADPSDPAKLVGFDVEIADVIARGTGRVPRFTFVTFTSIDQSVERGDADIGLSGIEDTPARRAAMAPTIPYYEFHEVLAVRDGDAAALRTLADLRGRRVGTLGGTIAYEILVDAGRRYGVQPLSYDDDVHPYSDLLLGRVDAVLLDNVLAERRQRAMPGMTIQPTVVAVGHYVGVLSQRNEDLRAAANEALRAAMRDGTLERIFRKWGLWNEDQRTLYAALLAGRPVPPLSGTDARVGGVASMSRWDAAREYLPSLLRAAGVTLVLSCLSMAAAVAIGVLIATGRVYGPSFARAALTGYVELMRGTPILLQLFVIYYGLAAAIRLPAFVAALVGLALNYAAYESEIYRGALEAVPGGQLEAARTLGLTERQVLTLVRGPQAFRLALAPMTNDFVALLKDSSLVSVLTVM
;
A
#
# COMPACT_ATOMS: atom_id res chain seq x y z
N MET A 1 -0.87 35.35 -89.15
CA MET A 1 -2.31 35.37 -89.52
C MET A 1 -3.11 34.48 -88.61
N ARG A 2 -4.14 35.03 -87.92
CA ARG A 2 -5.35 34.41 -87.34
C ARG A 2 -5.15 33.16 -86.51
N CYS A 3 -5.16 33.22 -85.18
CA CYS A 3 -6.31 33.21 -84.27
C CYS A 3 -7.25 32.04 -84.45
N TRP A 4 -7.27 31.12 -83.50
CA TRP A 4 -8.55 30.61 -82.96
C TRP A 4 -8.44 30.22 -81.51
N ARG A 5 -9.28 30.84 -80.67
CA ARG A 5 -9.48 30.54 -79.24
C ARG A 5 -10.44 29.40 -79.12
N ALA A 6 -10.09 28.37 -78.32
CA ALA A 6 -11.06 27.40 -77.78
C ALA A 6 -11.05 27.46 -76.27
N HIS A 7 -12.17 27.95 -75.74
CA HIS A 7 -12.45 27.98 -74.32
C HIS A 7 -12.91 26.56 -73.88
N ALA A 8 -12.15 25.85 -73.08
CA ALA A 8 -12.61 24.67 -72.37
C ALA A 8 -12.99 25.08 -70.96
N ALA A 9 -14.30 25.06 -70.63
CA ALA A 9 -14.83 25.23 -69.29
C ALA A 9 -14.63 23.96 -68.49
N LEU A 10 -13.70 23.96 -67.54
CA LEU A 10 -13.59 22.91 -66.51
C LEU A 10 -14.64 23.18 -65.43
N GLY A 11 -15.70 22.37 -65.43
CA GLY A 11 -16.64 22.29 -64.33
C GLY A 11 -16.00 21.58 -63.12
N VAL A 12 -15.67 22.37 -62.09
CA VAL A 12 -15.21 21.83 -60.80
C VAL A 12 -16.41 21.33 -60.02
N TRP A 13 -16.58 20.01 -59.96
CA TRP A 13 -17.53 19.39 -59.05
C TRP A 13 -16.90 19.40 -57.63
N LEU A 14 -17.36 20.33 -56.76
CA LEU A 14 -17.11 20.31 -55.33
C LEU A 14 -17.94 19.16 -54.72
N VAL A 15 -17.35 18.01 -54.60
CA VAL A 15 -17.88 16.97 -53.72
C VAL A 15 -17.61 17.39 -52.29
N SER A 16 -18.61 17.95 -51.60
CA SER A 16 -18.60 18.18 -50.18
C SER A 16 -18.62 16.80 -49.48
N ALA A 17 -17.43 16.25 -49.21
CA ALA A 17 -17.30 15.14 -48.30
C ALA A 17 -17.62 15.66 -46.87
N ALA A 18 -18.87 15.46 -46.47
CA ALA A 18 -19.25 15.61 -45.07
C ALA A 18 -18.42 14.57 -44.27
N HIS A 19 -17.32 15.04 -43.67
CA HIS A 19 -16.61 14.30 -42.66
C HIS A 19 -17.55 14.13 -41.46
N VAL A 20 -18.24 13.01 -41.39
CA VAL A 20 -18.84 12.55 -40.16
C VAL A 20 -17.67 12.32 -39.23
N HIS A 21 -17.33 13.31 -38.40
CA HIS A 21 -16.50 13.10 -37.25
C HIS A 21 -17.26 12.13 -36.35
N ALA A 22 -16.99 10.85 -36.44
CA ALA A 22 -17.35 9.91 -35.42
C ALA A 22 -16.70 10.44 -34.12
N GLN A 23 -17.50 11.10 -33.28
CA GLN A 23 -17.05 11.50 -31.95
C GLN A 23 -16.52 10.23 -31.29
N GLN A 24 -15.22 10.22 -30.96
CA GLN A 24 -14.67 9.16 -30.15
C GLN A 24 -15.54 9.04 -28.89
N PRO A 25 -15.96 7.84 -28.53
CA PRO A 25 -16.81 7.67 -27.36
C PRO A 25 -16.09 8.28 -26.15
N ARG A 26 -16.79 9.14 -25.42
CA ARG A 26 -16.23 9.76 -24.21
C ARG A 26 -15.78 8.66 -23.25
N GLU A 27 -14.57 8.76 -22.73
CA GLU A 27 -14.05 7.84 -21.73
C GLU A 27 -14.69 8.13 -20.35
N LEU A 28 -14.89 7.06 -19.56
CA LEU A 28 -15.10 7.11 -18.12
C LEU A 28 -13.79 6.68 -17.47
N ARG A 29 -12.96 7.63 -17.05
CA ARG A 29 -11.71 7.32 -16.33
C ARG A 29 -12.08 6.96 -14.90
N TRP A 30 -11.84 5.73 -14.51
CA TRP A 30 -12.13 5.29 -13.15
C TRP A 30 -10.85 4.85 -12.42
N ALA A 31 -10.70 5.33 -11.17
CA ALA A 31 -9.57 5.03 -10.32
C ALA A 31 -9.90 3.86 -9.39
N GLY A 32 -8.95 2.95 -9.21
CA GLY A 32 -9.03 1.82 -8.30
C GLY A 32 -7.64 1.31 -7.94
N ASP A 33 -7.58 0.49 -6.89
CA ASP A 33 -6.36 -0.09 -6.36
C ASP A 33 -6.36 -1.62 -6.55
N PRO A 34 -5.61 -2.15 -7.53
CA PRO A 34 -5.53 -3.60 -7.73
C PRO A 34 -4.60 -4.30 -6.70
N GLU A 35 -3.79 -3.55 -5.94
CA GLU A 35 -2.97 -4.09 -4.86
C GLU A 35 -3.74 -4.18 -3.53
N GLY A 36 -4.75 -3.33 -3.36
CA GLY A 36 -5.65 -3.31 -2.18
C GLY A 36 -6.68 -4.42 -2.18
N GLY A 37 -6.79 -5.16 -3.27
CA GLY A 37 -7.44 -6.42 -3.14
C GLY A 37 -8.63 -6.78 -3.97
N ALA A 38 -8.61 -8.02 -4.26
CA ALA A 38 -9.77 -8.81 -4.63
C ALA A 38 -10.75 -8.91 -3.44
N PRO A 39 -12.04 -8.91 -3.69
CA PRO A 39 -12.67 -9.08 -5.02
C PRO A 39 -13.09 -7.76 -5.69
N TYR A 40 -12.57 -6.62 -5.24
CA TYR A 40 -12.90 -5.31 -5.80
C TYR A 40 -12.28 -5.12 -7.19
N VAL A 41 -10.96 -5.09 -7.24
CA VAL A 41 -10.13 -4.95 -8.45
C VAL A 41 -8.89 -5.81 -8.25
N GLU A 42 -8.61 -6.72 -9.17
CA GLU A 42 -7.38 -7.51 -9.19
C GLU A 42 -6.95 -7.85 -10.61
N ALA A 43 -5.70 -8.22 -10.81
CA ALA A 43 -5.25 -8.77 -12.07
C ALA A 43 -5.82 -10.19 -12.26
N ASP A 44 -6.29 -10.52 -13.48
CA ASP A 44 -6.75 -11.86 -13.78
C ASP A 44 -5.58 -12.85 -13.64
N PRO A 45 -5.71 -13.92 -12.83
CA PRO A 45 -4.64 -14.90 -12.66
C PRO A 45 -4.18 -15.57 -13.97
N SER A 46 -5.05 -15.61 -14.99
CA SER A 46 -4.74 -16.21 -16.30
C SER A 46 -4.17 -15.20 -17.31
N ASP A 47 -4.44 -13.91 -17.11
CA ASP A 47 -3.98 -12.81 -17.97
C ASP A 47 -3.72 -11.55 -17.12
N PRO A 48 -2.51 -11.34 -16.62
CA PRO A 48 -2.19 -10.20 -15.74
C PRO A 48 -2.42 -8.82 -16.36
N ALA A 49 -2.59 -8.73 -17.69
CA ALA A 49 -2.92 -7.46 -18.35
C ALA A 49 -4.40 -7.11 -18.24
N LYS A 50 -5.24 -8.07 -17.83
CA LYS A 50 -6.68 -7.90 -17.68
C LYS A 50 -7.02 -7.73 -16.20
N LEU A 51 -7.89 -6.76 -15.91
CA LEU A 51 -8.46 -6.58 -14.58
C LEU A 51 -9.79 -7.34 -14.45
N VAL A 52 -9.99 -7.91 -13.29
CA VAL A 52 -11.23 -8.56 -12.86
C VAL A 52 -11.62 -8.04 -11.47
N GLY A 53 -12.88 -8.18 -11.11
CA GLY A 53 -13.40 -7.70 -9.84
C GLY A 53 -14.82 -7.18 -10.00
N PHE A 54 -15.58 -7.12 -8.91
CA PHE A 54 -16.94 -6.60 -9.03
C PHE A 54 -16.93 -5.09 -9.31
N ASP A 55 -15.95 -4.31 -8.84
CA ASP A 55 -15.85 -2.88 -9.15
C ASP A 55 -15.43 -2.61 -10.59
N VAL A 56 -14.70 -3.53 -11.23
CA VAL A 56 -14.48 -3.50 -12.69
C VAL A 56 -15.82 -3.63 -13.42
N GLU A 57 -16.69 -4.56 -12.98
CA GLU A 57 -18.02 -4.75 -13.57
C GLU A 57 -18.97 -3.60 -13.24
N ILE A 58 -18.86 -2.98 -12.06
CA ILE A 58 -19.59 -1.75 -11.69
C ILE A 58 -19.16 -0.58 -12.59
N ALA A 59 -17.86 -0.41 -12.84
CA ALA A 59 -17.36 0.60 -13.76
C ALA A 59 -17.93 0.42 -15.17
N ASP A 60 -18.03 -0.83 -15.65
CA ASP A 60 -18.68 -1.18 -16.93
C ASP A 60 -20.18 -0.84 -16.95
N VAL A 61 -20.90 -1.08 -15.84
CA VAL A 61 -22.32 -0.72 -15.71
C VAL A 61 -22.49 0.79 -15.82
N ILE A 62 -21.70 1.55 -15.06
CA ILE A 62 -21.75 3.02 -15.06
C ILE A 62 -21.36 3.58 -16.43
N ALA A 63 -20.30 3.07 -17.04
CA ALA A 63 -19.82 3.52 -18.34
C ALA A 63 -20.87 3.32 -19.42
N ARG A 64 -21.47 2.11 -19.50
CA ARG A 64 -22.56 1.82 -20.45
C ARG A 64 -23.79 2.70 -20.22
N GLY A 65 -24.21 2.86 -18.97
CA GLY A 65 -25.36 3.69 -18.62
C GLY A 65 -25.17 5.17 -18.88
N THR A 66 -23.92 5.63 -18.91
CA THR A 66 -23.55 7.03 -19.24
C THR A 66 -23.12 7.23 -20.70
N GLY A 67 -23.19 6.19 -21.55
CA GLY A 67 -22.73 6.25 -22.94
C GLY A 67 -21.23 6.47 -23.10
N ARG A 68 -20.42 5.99 -22.17
CA ARG A 68 -18.97 6.13 -22.13
C ARG A 68 -18.26 4.77 -22.24
N VAL A 69 -16.95 4.80 -22.48
CA VAL A 69 -16.08 3.61 -22.45
C VAL A 69 -15.25 3.65 -21.18
N PRO A 70 -15.23 2.58 -20.36
CA PRO A 70 -14.47 2.56 -19.12
C PRO A 70 -12.97 2.54 -19.42
N ARG A 71 -12.22 3.37 -18.71
CA ARG A 71 -10.76 3.40 -18.74
C ARG A 71 -10.21 3.39 -17.33
N PHE A 72 -9.50 2.33 -17.00
CA PHE A 72 -8.88 2.15 -15.69
C PHE A 72 -7.67 3.08 -15.50
N THR A 73 -7.54 3.62 -14.30
CA THR A 73 -6.36 4.36 -13.83
C THR A 73 -5.94 3.77 -12.48
N PHE A 74 -4.74 3.22 -12.42
CA PHE A 74 -4.18 2.73 -11.17
C PHE A 74 -3.94 3.90 -10.20
N VAL A 75 -4.51 3.78 -9.00
CA VAL A 75 -4.32 4.73 -7.90
C VAL A 75 -4.39 3.94 -6.60
N THR A 76 -3.44 4.12 -5.70
CA THR A 76 -3.47 3.50 -4.37
C THR A 76 -4.73 3.93 -3.61
N PHE A 77 -5.33 3.04 -2.82
CA PHE A 77 -6.61 3.24 -2.14
C PHE A 77 -6.71 4.60 -1.42
N THR A 78 -5.69 4.94 -0.64
CA THR A 78 -5.63 6.20 0.14
C THR A 78 -5.54 7.46 -0.72
N SER A 79 -5.22 7.35 -2.00
CA SER A 79 -5.04 8.47 -2.94
C SER A 79 -6.20 8.62 -3.93
N ILE A 80 -7.19 7.71 -3.92
CA ILE A 80 -8.30 7.73 -4.89
C ILE A 80 -9.10 9.03 -4.79
N ASP A 81 -9.52 9.42 -3.59
CA ASP A 81 -10.32 10.64 -3.38
C ASP A 81 -9.59 11.88 -3.94
N GLN A 82 -8.28 12.00 -3.68
CA GLN A 82 -7.46 13.11 -4.18
C GLN A 82 -7.29 13.08 -5.70
N SER A 83 -7.14 11.90 -6.30
CA SER A 83 -7.04 11.74 -7.76
C SER A 83 -8.31 12.18 -8.48
N VAL A 84 -9.48 11.83 -7.92
CA VAL A 84 -10.79 12.26 -8.43
C VAL A 84 -10.99 13.78 -8.26
N GLU A 85 -10.60 14.33 -7.12
CA GLU A 85 -10.72 15.77 -6.87
C GLU A 85 -9.85 16.60 -7.82
N ARG A 86 -8.64 16.14 -8.13
CA ARG A 86 -7.76 16.78 -9.12
C ARG A 86 -8.23 16.62 -10.56
N GLY A 87 -9.11 15.65 -10.83
CA GLY A 87 -9.61 15.35 -12.17
C GLY A 87 -8.70 14.40 -12.96
N ASP A 88 -7.80 13.67 -12.29
CA ASP A 88 -7.00 12.60 -12.90
C ASP A 88 -7.91 11.43 -13.28
N ALA A 89 -8.95 11.18 -12.49
CA ALA A 89 -10.04 10.25 -12.75
C ALA A 89 -11.41 10.94 -12.63
N ASP A 90 -12.43 10.42 -13.31
CA ASP A 90 -13.79 10.93 -13.27
C ASP A 90 -14.59 10.34 -12.10
N ILE A 91 -14.29 9.10 -11.70
CA ILE A 91 -14.90 8.37 -10.59
C ILE A 91 -13.88 7.44 -9.93
N GLY A 92 -13.94 7.30 -8.61
CA GLY A 92 -13.20 6.32 -7.83
C GLY A 92 -14.10 5.13 -7.47
N LEU A 93 -13.57 3.90 -7.66
CA LEU A 93 -14.19 2.63 -7.30
C LEU A 93 -13.07 1.73 -6.76
N SER A 94 -13.22 1.08 -5.65
CA SER A 94 -12.32 0.08 -5.04
C SER A 94 -12.84 -0.31 -3.65
N GLY A 95 -14.14 -0.63 -3.54
CA GLY A 95 -14.75 -0.82 -2.24
C GLY A 95 -14.78 0.48 -1.41
N ILE A 96 -14.99 1.63 -2.07
CA ILE A 96 -14.98 2.92 -1.40
C ILE A 96 -16.17 3.04 -0.45
N GLU A 97 -15.89 3.30 0.80
CA GLU A 97 -16.89 3.37 1.87
C GLU A 97 -17.61 4.72 1.90
N ASP A 98 -18.92 4.69 2.11
CA ASP A 98 -19.75 5.89 2.26
C ASP A 98 -19.64 6.46 3.68
N THR A 99 -18.80 7.45 3.85
CA THR A 99 -18.56 8.09 5.14
C THR A 99 -19.08 9.53 5.18
N PRO A 100 -19.42 10.06 6.36
CA PRO A 100 -19.78 11.47 6.51
C PRO A 100 -18.70 12.42 5.98
N ALA A 101 -17.43 12.08 6.16
CA ALA A 101 -16.30 12.87 5.70
C ALA A 101 -16.26 12.92 4.15
N ARG A 102 -16.42 11.77 3.47
CA ARG A 102 -16.51 11.72 2.02
C ARG A 102 -17.73 12.45 1.47
N ARG A 103 -18.90 12.33 2.12
CA ARG A 103 -20.09 13.11 1.71
C ARG A 103 -19.90 14.61 1.83
N ALA A 104 -19.08 15.08 2.75
CA ALA A 104 -18.76 16.50 2.91
C ALA A 104 -17.76 17.01 1.86
N ALA A 105 -16.78 16.19 1.47
CA ALA A 105 -15.70 16.56 0.56
C ALA A 105 -15.98 16.20 -0.91
N MET A 106 -16.70 15.11 -1.15
CA MET A 106 -16.92 14.48 -2.46
C MET A 106 -18.41 14.38 -2.78
N ALA A 107 -18.73 13.93 -3.99
CA ALA A 107 -20.09 13.62 -4.43
C ALA A 107 -20.23 12.09 -4.64
N PRO A 108 -20.56 11.30 -3.59
CA PRO A 108 -20.72 9.86 -3.75
C PRO A 108 -21.98 9.53 -4.55
N THR A 109 -21.94 8.37 -5.23
CA THR A 109 -23.12 7.77 -5.86
C THR A 109 -24.12 7.26 -4.81
N ILE A 110 -25.27 6.75 -5.23
CA ILE A 110 -26.05 5.87 -4.36
C ILE A 110 -25.23 4.63 -4.04
N PRO A 111 -25.42 4.02 -2.85
CA PRO A 111 -24.77 2.76 -2.51
C PRO A 111 -25.09 1.66 -3.52
N TYR A 112 -24.08 0.83 -3.81
CA TYR A 112 -24.29 -0.35 -4.66
C TYR A 112 -24.08 -1.67 -3.92
N TYR A 113 -23.51 -1.63 -2.69
CA TYR A 113 -23.32 -2.80 -1.82
C TYR A 113 -23.34 -2.40 -0.35
N GLU A 114 -23.92 -3.26 0.51
CA GLU A 114 -23.88 -3.17 1.97
C GLU A 114 -22.88 -4.18 2.51
N PHE A 115 -21.94 -3.72 3.34
CA PHE A 115 -20.95 -4.55 3.99
C PHE A 115 -21.03 -4.43 5.51
N HIS A 116 -20.45 -5.39 6.20
CA HIS A 116 -20.36 -5.42 7.66
C HIS A 116 -18.92 -5.41 8.12
N GLU A 117 -18.56 -4.51 9.02
CA GLU A 117 -17.30 -4.58 9.74
C GLU A 117 -17.35 -5.72 10.75
N VAL A 118 -16.40 -6.65 10.66
CA VAL A 118 -16.37 -7.86 11.47
C VAL A 118 -15.00 -8.09 12.09
N LEU A 119 -15.00 -8.71 13.27
CA LEU A 119 -13.76 -9.15 13.92
C LEU A 119 -13.39 -10.55 13.46
N ALA A 120 -12.16 -10.73 12.99
CA ALA A 120 -11.54 -12.01 12.80
C ALA A 120 -10.52 -12.26 13.93
N VAL A 121 -10.55 -13.44 14.53
CA VAL A 121 -9.67 -13.88 15.61
C VAL A 121 -9.16 -15.29 15.34
N ARG A 122 -8.08 -15.72 16.00
CA ARG A 122 -7.66 -17.14 15.91
C ARG A 122 -8.74 -18.05 16.47
N ASP A 123 -8.88 -19.25 15.92
CA ASP A 123 -9.88 -20.23 16.38
C ASP A 123 -9.81 -20.48 17.90
N GLY A 124 -8.60 -20.57 18.45
CA GLY A 124 -8.38 -20.76 19.89
C GLY A 124 -8.84 -19.59 20.77
N ASP A 125 -8.95 -18.40 20.20
CA ASP A 125 -9.33 -17.17 20.92
C ASP A 125 -10.81 -16.80 20.70
N ALA A 126 -11.55 -17.52 19.84
CA ALA A 126 -12.90 -17.17 19.41
C ALA A 126 -13.91 -17.06 20.56
N ALA A 127 -13.75 -17.86 21.61
CA ALA A 127 -14.63 -17.82 22.78
C ALA A 127 -14.36 -16.59 23.68
N ALA A 128 -13.13 -16.08 23.70
CA ALA A 128 -12.68 -15.01 24.59
C ALA A 128 -12.75 -13.61 23.98
N LEU A 129 -12.56 -13.49 22.66
CA LEU A 129 -12.45 -12.22 21.95
C LEU A 129 -13.64 -12.03 20.99
N ARG A 130 -14.78 -11.64 21.51
CA ARG A 130 -16.04 -11.54 20.75
C ARG A 130 -16.39 -10.13 20.32
N THR A 131 -15.95 -9.12 21.06
CA THR A 131 -16.31 -7.71 20.87
C THR A 131 -15.07 -6.82 20.98
N LEU A 132 -15.17 -5.57 20.54
CA LEU A 132 -14.10 -4.59 20.72
C LEU A 132 -13.72 -4.38 22.19
N ALA A 133 -14.67 -4.51 23.12
CA ALA A 133 -14.41 -4.36 24.56
C ALA A 133 -13.51 -5.47 25.12
N ASP A 134 -13.57 -6.69 24.55
CA ASP A 134 -12.75 -7.84 24.96
C ASP A 134 -11.27 -7.68 24.51
N LEU A 135 -11.01 -6.73 23.61
CA LEU A 135 -9.69 -6.47 23.04
C LEU A 135 -8.88 -5.43 23.82
N ARG A 136 -9.22 -5.18 25.07
CA ARG A 136 -8.49 -4.24 25.94
C ARG A 136 -7.01 -4.59 26.06
N GLY A 137 -6.12 -3.65 25.69
CA GLY A 137 -4.68 -3.82 25.68
C GLY A 137 -4.15 -4.75 24.58
N ARG A 138 -5.03 -5.21 23.69
CA ARG A 138 -4.70 -6.10 22.57
C ARG A 138 -4.38 -5.33 21.28
N ARG A 139 -3.54 -5.91 20.44
CA ARG A 139 -3.19 -5.38 19.13
C ARG A 139 -4.21 -5.86 18.11
N VAL A 140 -4.80 -4.92 17.38
CA VAL A 140 -5.81 -5.22 16.36
C VAL A 140 -5.37 -4.64 15.02
N GLY A 141 -5.20 -5.53 14.04
CA GLY A 141 -4.81 -5.18 12.68
C GLY A 141 -6.00 -4.67 11.87
N THR A 142 -5.75 -3.74 10.96
CA THR A 142 -6.72 -3.23 9.97
C THR A 142 -6.01 -2.53 8.82
N LEU A 143 -6.75 -2.16 7.77
CA LEU A 143 -6.23 -1.33 6.68
C LEU A 143 -6.25 0.16 7.04
N GLY A 144 -5.19 0.86 6.68
CA GLY A 144 -5.12 2.31 6.77
C GLY A 144 -6.11 3.00 5.82
N GLY A 145 -6.68 4.13 6.27
CA GLY A 145 -7.62 4.91 5.43
C GLY A 145 -9.01 4.32 5.29
N THR A 146 -9.33 3.22 6.01
CA THR A 146 -10.66 2.61 6.07
C THR A 146 -11.44 3.06 7.29
N ILE A 147 -12.75 2.85 7.26
CA ILE A 147 -13.61 3.07 8.43
C ILE A 147 -13.25 2.15 9.60
N ALA A 148 -12.80 0.92 9.30
CA ALA A 148 -12.32 -0.02 10.31
C ALA A 148 -11.17 0.58 11.15
N TYR A 149 -10.26 1.33 10.51
CA TYR A 149 -9.19 2.03 11.21
C TYR A 149 -9.74 3.12 12.14
N GLU A 150 -10.68 3.93 11.67
CA GLU A 150 -11.33 4.97 12.49
C GLU A 150 -12.06 4.36 13.71
N ILE A 151 -12.77 3.24 13.50
CA ILE A 151 -13.43 2.49 14.58
C ILE A 151 -12.40 2.00 15.61
N LEU A 152 -11.25 1.48 15.16
CA LEU A 152 -10.21 1.01 16.07
C LEU A 152 -9.52 2.15 16.83
N VAL A 153 -9.32 3.30 16.19
CA VAL A 153 -8.79 4.49 16.88
C VAL A 153 -9.74 4.95 17.99
N ASP A 154 -11.05 4.96 17.74
CA ASP A 154 -12.05 5.26 18.76
C ASP A 154 -12.10 4.17 19.85
N ALA A 155 -12.05 2.89 19.47
CA ALA A 155 -11.96 1.79 20.42
C ALA A 155 -10.68 1.85 21.27
N GLY A 156 -9.59 2.37 20.73
CA GLY A 156 -8.38 2.67 21.48
C GLY A 156 -8.61 3.67 22.60
N ARG A 157 -9.37 4.73 22.33
CA ARG A 157 -9.73 5.75 23.32
C ARG A 157 -10.71 5.22 24.38
N ARG A 158 -11.67 4.39 23.99
CA ARG A 158 -12.73 3.87 24.88
C ARG A 158 -12.32 2.64 25.67
N TYR A 159 -11.66 1.70 25.03
CA TYR A 159 -11.39 0.37 25.58
C TYR A 159 -9.91 0.09 25.76
N GLY A 160 -8.99 0.94 25.24
CA GLY A 160 -7.55 0.72 25.29
C GLY A 160 -7.07 -0.32 24.26
N VAL A 161 -7.78 -0.49 23.15
CA VAL A 161 -7.34 -1.27 22.01
C VAL A 161 -6.11 -0.61 21.38
N GLN A 162 -5.19 -1.40 20.85
CA GLN A 162 -4.00 -0.92 20.15
C GLN A 162 -4.17 -1.16 18.63
N PRO A 163 -4.59 -0.13 17.84
CA PRO A 163 -4.74 -0.26 16.41
C PRO A 163 -3.38 -0.46 15.74
N LEU A 164 -3.32 -1.35 14.75
CA LEU A 164 -2.17 -1.54 13.89
C LEU A 164 -2.63 -1.43 12.44
N SER A 165 -2.10 -0.42 11.73
CA SER A 165 -2.46 -0.18 10.33
C SER A 165 -1.56 -0.97 9.39
N TYR A 166 -2.15 -1.45 8.29
CA TYR A 166 -1.48 -2.16 7.20
C TYR A 166 -1.81 -1.48 5.88
N ASP A 167 -0.95 -1.68 4.88
CA ASP A 167 -1.14 -1.11 3.54
C ASP A 167 -1.86 -2.08 2.59
N ASP A 168 -2.04 -3.36 3.00
CA ASP A 168 -2.70 -4.41 2.22
C ASP A 168 -3.57 -5.32 3.10
N ASP A 169 -4.46 -6.09 2.46
CA ASP A 169 -5.45 -6.95 3.10
C ASP A 169 -4.95 -8.37 3.44
N VAL A 170 -3.71 -8.72 3.11
CA VAL A 170 -3.12 -10.06 3.37
C VAL A 170 -2.40 -10.11 4.70
N HIS A 171 -1.55 -9.13 4.94
CA HIS A 171 -0.65 -9.10 6.07
C HIS A 171 -1.35 -9.04 7.44
N PRO A 172 -2.48 -8.31 7.63
CA PRO A 172 -3.20 -8.35 8.91
C PRO A 172 -3.57 -9.77 9.33
N TYR A 173 -4.07 -10.58 8.39
CA TYR A 173 -4.48 -11.96 8.67
C TYR A 173 -3.29 -12.91 8.84
N SER A 174 -2.22 -12.69 8.08
CA SER A 174 -0.97 -13.44 8.28
C SER A 174 -0.41 -13.19 9.68
N ASP A 175 -0.40 -11.95 10.14
CA ASP A 175 0.07 -11.58 11.46
C ASP A 175 -0.89 -12.05 12.58
N LEU A 176 -2.18 -12.15 12.31
CA LEU A 176 -3.14 -12.79 13.20
C LEU A 176 -2.77 -14.25 13.44
N LEU A 177 -2.56 -15.03 12.38
CA LEU A 177 -2.20 -16.45 12.50
C LEU A 177 -0.83 -16.66 13.13
N LEU A 178 0.11 -15.74 12.91
CA LEU A 178 1.42 -15.75 13.55
C LEU A 178 1.39 -15.25 15.01
N GLY A 179 0.25 -14.75 15.51
CA GLY A 179 0.10 -14.22 16.86
C GLY A 179 0.78 -12.87 17.09
N ARG A 180 1.05 -12.11 16.03
CA ARG A 180 1.60 -10.76 16.09
C ARG A 180 0.54 -9.73 16.40
N VAL A 181 -0.70 -9.97 15.93
CA VAL A 181 -1.92 -9.27 16.36
C VAL A 181 -2.88 -10.26 17.00
N ASP A 182 -3.80 -9.75 17.81
CA ASP A 182 -4.77 -10.56 18.54
C ASP A 182 -6.09 -10.71 17.80
N ALA A 183 -6.44 -9.73 16.97
CA ALA A 183 -7.62 -9.71 16.11
C ALA A 183 -7.34 -8.87 14.84
N VAL A 184 -8.23 -9.00 13.87
CA VAL A 184 -8.31 -8.13 12.67
C VAL A 184 -9.72 -7.59 12.57
N LEU A 185 -9.88 -6.29 12.35
CA LEU A 185 -11.16 -5.65 12.06
C LEU A 185 -11.12 -5.19 10.60
N LEU A 186 -11.96 -5.75 9.76
CA LEU A 186 -12.17 -5.38 8.37
C LEU A 186 -13.58 -5.78 7.94
N ASP A 187 -13.97 -5.34 6.74
CA ASP A 187 -15.25 -5.73 6.17
C ASP A 187 -15.35 -7.25 5.93
N ASN A 188 -16.57 -7.74 5.95
CA ASN A 188 -16.86 -9.17 5.79
C ASN A 188 -16.47 -9.70 4.40
N VAL A 189 -16.41 -8.86 3.37
CA VAL A 189 -16.02 -9.24 2.00
C VAL A 189 -14.57 -9.72 1.99
N LEU A 190 -13.67 -8.96 2.61
CA LEU A 190 -12.27 -9.33 2.78
C LEU A 190 -12.10 -10.48 3.80
N ALA A 191 -12.75 -10.36 4.96
CA ALA A 191 -12.62 -11.36 6.04
C ALA A 191 -13.04 -12.76 5.60
N GLU A 192 -14.19 -12.92 4.96
CA GLU A 192 -14.69 -14.20 4.47
C GLU A 192 -13.81 -14.79 3.37
N ARG A 193 -13.30 -13.93 2.46
CA ARG A 193 -12.36 -14.36 1.44
C ARG A 193 -11.08 -14.92 2.07
N ARG A 194 -10.53 -14.21 3.05
CA ARG A 194 -9.30 -14.64 3.74
C ARG A 194 -9.52 -15.88 4.57
N GLN A 195 -10.65 -16.01 5.24
CA GLN A 195 -10.99 -17.23 5.98
C GLN A 195 -11.04 -18.47 5.07
N ARG A 196 -11.59 -18.33 3.85
CA ARG A 196 -11.58 -19.43 2.87
C ARG A 196 -10.18 -19.81 2.37
N ALA A 197 -9.28 -18.84 2.27
CA ALA A 197 -7.91 -19.05 1.79
C ALA A 197 -6.93 -19.46 2.90
N MET A 198 -7.18 -19.05 4.14
CA MET A 198 -6.27 -19.22 5.28
C MET A 198 -7.02 -19.81 6.48
N PRO A 199 -7.00 -21.12 6.67
CA PRO A 199 -7.65 -21.77 7.82
C PRO A 199 -6.96 -21.40 9.14
N GLY A 200 -7.68 -21.49 10.25
CA GLY A 200 -7.16 -21.22 11.61
C GLY A 200 -7.66 -19.90 12.21
N MET A 201 -8.62 -19.24 11.56
CA MET A 201 -9.29 -18.05 12.09
C MET A 201 -10.82 -18.16 12.02
N THR A 202 -11.46 -17.54 12.99
CA THR A 202 -12.92 -17.43 13.12
C THR A 202 -13.34 -16.00 12.98
N ILE A 203 -14.32 -15.75 12.11
CA ILE A 203 -15.01 -14.45 12.01
C ILE A 203 -16.10 -14.44 13.10
N GLN A 204 -16.10 -13.40 13.94
CA GLN A 204 -17.10 -13.26 15.00
C GLN A 204 -18.45 -12.90 14.39
N PRO A 205 -19.56 -13.49 14.88
CA PRO A 205 -20.90 -13.24 14.37
C PRO A 205 -21.42 -11.83 14.71
N THR A 206 -20.78 -11.15 15.66
CA THR A 206 -21.16 -9.80 16.05
C THR A 206 -20.67 -8.80 15.03
N VAL A 207 -21.61 -8.14 14.35
CA VAL A 207 -21.32 -7.03 13.45
C VAL A 207 -20.90 -5.81 14.27
N VAL A 208 -19.75 -5.25 13.94
CA VAL A 208 -19.21 -4.05 14.62
C VAL A 208 -19.84 -2.78 14.05
N ALA A 209 -19.98 -2.72 12.73
CA ALA A 209 -20.61 -1.61 12.02
C ALA A 209 -21.20 -2.11 10.68
N VAL A 210 -22.18 -1.35 10.15
CA VAL A 210 -22.76 -1.58 8.82
C VAL A 210 -22.40 -0.39 7.94
N GLY A 211 -21.77 -0.65 6.81
CA GLY A 211 -21.36 0.36 5.86
C GLY A 211 -21.82 0.05 4.44
N HIS A 212 -21.57 0.98 3.53
CA HIS A 212 -21.97 0.85 2.14
C HIS A 212 -20.83 1.24 1.20
N TYR A 213 -20.67 0.50 0.10
CA TYR A 213 -19.76 0.90 -0.98
C TYR A 213 -20.46 1.85 -1.96
N VAL A 214 -19.72 2.86 -2.37
CA VAL A 214 -20.15 3.91 -3.29
C VAL A 214 -19.05 4.20 -4.33
N GLY A 215 -19.41 4.72 -5.47
CA GLY A 215 -18.47 5.41 -6.34
C GLY A 215 -18.31 6.86 -5.88
N VAL A 216 -17.10 7.39 -5.84
CA VAL A 216 -16.85 8.79 -5.46
C VAL A 216 -16.52 9.64 -6.69
N LEU A 217 -17.16 10.80 -6.79
CA LEU A 217 -16.93 11.79 -7.84
C LEU A 217 -16.57 13.14 -7.22
N SER A 218 -15.96 14.03 -8.00
CA SER A 218 -15.81 15.43 -7.58
C SER A 218 -17.17 16.10 -7.49
N GLN A 219 -17.37 16.98 -6.51
CA GLN A 219 -18.59 17.81 -6.40
C GLN A 219 -18.90 18.62 -7.64
N ARG A 220 -17.92 18.86 -8.52
CA ARG A 220 -18.10 19.57 -9.81
C ARG A 220 -18.78 18.71 -10.88
N ASN A 221 -18.85 17.40 -10.71
CA ASN A 221 -19.33 16.44 -11.71
C ASN A 221 -20.75 15.93 -11.38
N GLU A 222 -21.65 16.82 -10.95
CA GLU A 222 -23.01 16.47 -10.53
C GLU A 222 -23.80 15.76 -11.63
N ASP A 223 -23.68 16.21 -12.91
CA ASP A 223 -24.35 15.58 -14.04
C ASP A 223 -23.91 14.12 -14.22
N LEU A 224 -22.61 13.86 -14.09
CA LEU A 224 -22.07 12.49 -14.17
C LEU A 224 -22.54 11.64 -13.00
N ARG A 225 -22.59 12.22 -11.79
CA ARG A 225 -23.12 11.54 -10.60
C ARG A 225 -24.60 11.16 -10.78
N ALA A 226 -25.42 12.07 -11.26
CA ALA A 226 -26.82 11.81 -11.54
C ALA A 226 -27.00 10.68 -12.57
N ALA A 227 -26.24 10.71 -13.66
CA ALA A 227 -26.26 9.67 -14.69
C ALA A 227 -25.74 8.30 -14.15
N ALA A 228 -24.67 8.30 -13.35
CA ALA A 228 -24.17 7.09 -12.69
C ALA A 228 -25.22 6.49 -11.73
N ASN A 229 -25.90 7.33 -10.96
CA ASN A 229 -26.98 6.89 -10.06
C ASN A 229 -28.12 6.25 -10.83
N GLU A 230 -28.51 6.81 -12.00
CA GLU A 230 -29.55 6.20 -12.84
C GLU A 230 -29.09 4.87 -13.44
N ALA A 231 -27.83 4.78 -13.88
CA ALA A 231 -27.24 3.53 -14.36
C ALA A 231 -27.29 2.43 -13.27
N LEU A 232 -26.90 2.77 -12.04
CA LEU A 232 -26.95 1.85 -10.90
C LEU A 232 -28.39 1.43 -10.57
N ARG A 233 -29.35 2.38 -10.53
CA ARG A 233 -30.77 2.04 -10.32
C ARG A 233 -31.32 1.14 -11.43
N ALA A 234 -30.98 1.38 -12.68
CA ALA A 234 -31.38 0.53 -13.79
C ALA A 234 -30.83 -0.90 -13.61
N ALA A 235 -29.55 -1.01 -13.24
CA ALA A 235 -28.88 -2.30 -13.00
C ALA A 235 -29.40 -3.04 -11.74
N MET A 236 -29.95 -2.31 -10.75
CA MET A 236 -30.69 -2.91 -9.63
C MET A 236 -32.05 -3.47 -10.09
N ARG A 237 -32.80 -2.71 -10.94
CA ARG A 237 -34.14 -3.13 -11.43
C ARG A 237 -34.07 -4.35 -12.35
N ASP A 238 -33.08 -4.41 -13.24
CA ASP A 238 -32.94 -5.49 -14.23
C ASP A 238 -32.17 -6.71 -13.73
N GLY A 239 -31.73 -6.68 -12.46
CA GLY A 239 -30.96 -7.76 -11.81
C GLY A 239 -29.51 -7.87 -12.26
N THR A 240 -28.96 -6.87 -12.96
CA THR A 240 -27.56 -6.89 -13.38
C THR A 240 -26.63 -6.88 -12.18
N LEU A 241 -26.85 -6.01 -11.17
CA LEU A 241 -26.05 -6.00 -9.95
C LEU A 241 -26.19 -7.30 -9.15
N GLU A 242 -27.39 -7.87 -9.07
CA GLU A 242 -27.57 -9.18 -8.44
C GLU A 242 -26.73 -10.26 -9.12
N ARG A 243 -26.69 -10.31 -10.45
CA ARG A 243 -25.86 -11.27 -11.20
C ARG A 243 -24.37 -11.07 -10.94
N ILE A 244 -23.90 -9.81 -10.88
CA ILE A 244 -22.53 -9.47 -10.56
C ILE A 244 -22.18 -10.00 -9.17
N PHE A 245 -22.91 -9.64 -8.13
CA PHE A 245 -22.62 -10.05 -6.77
C PHE A 245 -22.80 -11.56 -6.52
N ARG A 246 -23.73 -12.23 -7.23
CA ARG A 246 -23.82 -13.71 -7.20
C ARG A 246 -22.60 -14.37 -7.82
N LYS A 247 -22.08 -13.84 -8.93
CA LYS A 247 -20.85 -14.34 -9.56
C LYS A 247 -19.66 -14.29 -8.59
N TRP A 248 -19.58 -13.24 -7.76
CA TRP A 248 -18.52 -13.06 -6.77
C TRP A 248 -18.82 -13.73 -5.41
N GLY A 249 -19.97 -14.38 -5.26
CA GLY A 249 -20.38 -15.03 -4.02
C GLY A 249 -20.76 -14.07 -2.88
N LEU A 250 -21.13 -12.83 -3.24
CA LEU A 250 -21.38 -11.73 -2.29
C LEU A 250 -22.87 -11.38 -2.15
N TRP A 251 -23.76 -11.99 -2.94
CA TRP A 251 -25.20 -11.69 -2.86
C TRP A 251 -25.86 -12.34 -1.64
N ASN A 252 -26.52 -11.51 -0.83
CA ASN A 252 -27.24 -11.93 0.39
C ASN A 252 -28.57 -11.14 0.54
N GLU A 253 -29.26 -11.34 1.66
CA GLU A 253 -30.55 -10.68 1.95
C GLU A 253 -30.40 -9.18 2.22
N ASP A 254 -29.24 -8.75 2.77
CA ASP A 254 -28.95 -7.34 3.04
C ASP A 254 -28.96 -6.55 1.73
N GLN A 255 -28.36 -7.09 0.66
CA GLN A 255 -28.36 -6.46 -0.67
C GLN A 255 -29.77 -6.32 -1.24
N ARG A 256 -30.63 -7.33 -1.04
CA ARG A 256 -32.02 -7.26 -1.47
C ARG A 256 -32.78 -6.14 -0.75
N THR A 257 -32.58 -6.03 0.57
CA THR A 257 -33.18 -5.02 1.41
C THR A 257 -32.69 -3.61 1.03
N LEU A 258 -31.39 -3.45 0.82
CA LEU A 258 -30.77 -2.21 0.36
C LEU A 258 -31.38 -1.75 -0.97
N TYR A 259 -31.44 -2.65 -1.97
CA TYR A 259 -31.97 -2.30 -3.31
C TYR A 259 -33.45 -1.93 -3.25
N ALA A 260 -34.24 -2.67 -2.47
CA ALA A 260 -35.64 -2.31 -2.27
C ALA A 260 -35.84 -0.91 -1.64
N ALA A 261 -34.96 -0.56 -0.70
CA ALA A 261 -34.96 0.78 -0.08
C ALA A 261 -34.57 1.88 -1.08
N LEU A 262 -33.48 1.69 -1.84
CA LEU A 262 -33.00 2.65 -2.83
C LEU A 262 -33.95 2.87 -3.98
N LEU A 263 -34.58 1.81 -4.48
CA LEU A 263 -35.57 1.89 -5.55
C LEU A 263 -36.90 2.53 -5.09
N ALA A 264 -37.23 2.41 -3.80
CA ALA A 264 -38.35 3.11 -3.16
C ALA A 264 -38.02 4.59 -2.80
N GLY A 265 -36.80 5.08 -3.12
CA GLY A 265 -36.39 6.44 -2.82
C GLY A 265 -36.13 6.70 -1.32
N ARG A 266 -35.99 5.64 -0.51
CA ARG A 266 -35.67 5.80 0.92
C ARG A 266 -34.22 6.16 1.10
N PRO A 267 -33.90 7.15 1.96
CA PRO A 267 -32.51 7.51 2.25
C PRO A 267 -31.82 6.37 2.98
N VAL A 268 -30.61 6.07 2.56
CA VAL A 268 -29.71 5.14 3.24
C VAL A 268 -28.71 5.98 4.02
N PRO A 269 -28.67 5.86 5.37
CA PRO A 269 -27.73 6.62 6.17
C PRO A 269 -26.29 6.17 5.86
N PRO A 270 -25.33 7.09 5.91
CA PRO A 270 -23.93 6.68 5.92
C PRO A 270 -23.71 5.94 7.23
N LEU A 271 -22.88 4.95 7.22
CA LEU A 271 -22.45 4.12 8.33
C LEU A 271 -23.36 4.14 9.58
N SER A 272 -23.96 3.03 9.91
CA SER A 272 -24.64 2.80 11.19
C SER A 272 -23.84 1.79 12.02
N GLY A 273 -23.14 2.28 13.03
CA GLY A 273 -22.46 1.45 14.04
C GLY A 273 -22.81 1.95 15.41
N THR A 274 -22.69 1.09 16.42
CA THR A 274 -22.91 1.42 17.82
C THR A 274 -22.15 2.69 18.21
N ASP A 275 -22.86 3.80 18.41
CA ASP A 275 -22.37 5.09 18.92
C ASP A 275 -21.19 5.76 18.17
N ALA A 276 -20.99 5.45 16.91
CA ALA A 276 -20.05 6.18 16.08
C ALA A 276 -20.59 7.59 15.81
N ARG A 277 -20.44 8.49 16.76
CA ARG A 277 -20.01 9.84 16.43
C ARG A 277 -18.57 9.71 15.92
N VAL A 278 -18.39 9.08 14.76
CA VAL A 278 -17.20 9.27 13.95
C VAL A 278 -17.18 10.77 13.73
N GLY A 279 -16.29 11.42 14.45
CA GLY A 279 -16.13 12.85 14.36
C GLY A 279 -15.89 13.15 12.89
N GLY A 280 -16.88 13.77 12.24
CA GLY A 280 -16.65 14.28 10.91
C GLY A 280 -15.31 14.99 10.96
N VAL A 281 -14.47 14.75 10.00
CA VAL A 281 -13.37 15.66 9.70
C VAL A 281 -14.10 16.94 9.28
N ALA A 282 -14.58 17.69 10.30
CA ALA A 282 -14.88 19.08 10.12
C ALA A 282 -13.63 19.61 9.47
N SER A 283 -13.76 20.40 8.43
CA SER A 283 -12.66 21.01 7.71
C SER A 283 -11.71 21.63 8.75
N MET A 284 -10.78 20.81 9.23
CA MET A 284 -9.81 21.22 10.23
C MET A 284 -8.99 22.32 9.58
N SER A 285 -8.86 23.45 10.27
CA SER A 285 -7.90 24.45 9.87
C SER A 285 -6.55 23.76 9.65
N ARG A 286 -5.78 24.18 8.63
CA ARG A 286 -4.42 23.62 8.39
C ARG A 286 -3.57 23.64 9.66
N TRP A 287 -3.79 24.58 10.54
CA TRP A 287 -3.09 24.69 11.82
C TRP A 287 -3.57 23.68 12.87
N ASP A 288 -4.86 23.37 12.90
CA ASP A 288 -5.40 22.36 13.81
C ASP A 288 -5.00 20.95 13.36
N ALA A 289 -5.05 20.68 12.05
CA ALA A 289 -4.50 19.44 11.48
C ALA A 289 -3.00 19.29 11.78
N ALA A 290 -2.21 20.37 11.59
CA ALA A 290 -0.79 20.33 11.91
C ALA A 290 -0.54 20.03 13.40
N ARG A 291 -1.29 20.65 14.32
CA ARG A 291 -1.16 20.39 15.76
C ARG A 291 -1.54 18.97 16.15
N GLU A 292 -2.54 18.40 15.51
CA GLU A 292 -3.00 17.04 15.78
C GLU A 292 -2.03 15.98 15.23
N TYR A 293 -1.55 16.15 13.99
CA TYR A 293 -0.69 15.16 13.34
C TYR A 293 0.81 15.32 13.61
N LEU A 294 1.28 16.54 13.92
CA LEU A 294 2.72 16.80 14.16
C LEU A 294 3.35 15.92 15.26
N PRO A 295 2.71 15.67 16.41
CA PRO A 295 3.29 14.78 17.43
C PRO A 295 3.47 13.35 16.93
N SER A 296 2.53 12.84 16.14
CA SER A 296 2.62 11.49 15.54
C SER A 296 3.70 11.42 14.47
N LEU A 297 3.80 12.44 13.62
CA LEU A 297 4.87 12.54 12.62
C LEU A 297 6.25 12.64 13.26
N LEU A 298 6.40 13.42 14.35
CA LEU A 298 7.67 13.53 15.07
C LEU A 298 8.05 12.20 15.74
N ARG A 299 7.07 11.46 16.26
CA ARG A 299 7.31 10.13 16.83
C ARG A 299 7.75 9.15 15.75
N ALA A 300 7.07 9.11 14.61
CA ALA A 300 7.45 8.27 13.48
C ALA A 300 8.86 8.62 12.94
N ALA A 301 9.17 9.91 12.80
CA ALA A 301 10.51 10.37 12.43
C ALA A 301 11.56 9.93 13.46
N GLY A 302 11.21 9.97 14.76
CA GLY A 302 12.07 9.47 15.83
C GLY A 302 12.37 7.98 15.71
N VAL A 303 11.35 7.16 15.42
CA VAL A 303 11.51 5.71 15.19
C VAL A 303 12.42 5.46 13.99
N THR A 304 12.17 6.16 12.87
CA THR A 304 13.02 6.09 11.66
C THR A 304 14.48 6.41 11.95
N LEU A 305 14.75 7.51 12.68
CA LEU A 305 16.10 7.90 13.04
C LEU A 305 16.79 6.88 13.95
N VAL A 306 16.08 6.38 14.97
CA VAL A 306 16.62 5.38 15.90
C VAL A 306 16.92 4.08 15.15
N LEU A 307 16.00 3.60 14.33
CA LEU A 307 16.21 2.40 13.52
C LEU A 307 17.40 2.56 12.59
N SER A 308 17.48 3.67 11.85
CA SER A 308 18.57 3.94 10.90
C SER A 308 19.92 4.07 11.60
N CYS A 309 20.00 4.77 12.74
CA CYS A 309 21.24 4.89 13.50
C CYS A 309 21.71 3.54 14.07
N LEU A 310 20.80 2.75 14.62
CA LEU A 310 21.13 1.42 15.15
C LEU A 310 21.56 0.46 14.04
N SER A 311 20.82 0.44 12.93
CA SER A 311 21.15 -0.39 11.76
C SER A 311 22.50 0.01 11.17
N MET A 312 22.78 1.30 11.05
CA MET A 312 24.07 1.78 10.54
C MET A 312 25.22 1.43 11.49
N ALA A 313 25.04 1.62 12.79
CA ALA A 313 26.07 1.23 13.77
C ALA A 313 26.40 -0.27 13.69
N ALA A 314 25.37 -1.12 13.56
CA ALA A 314 25.55 -2.56 13.37
C ALA A 314 26.21 -2.86 12.00
N ALA A 315 25.77 -2.21 10.92
CA ALA A 315 26.34 -2.36 9.59
C ALA A 315 27.83 -1.98 9.54
N VAL A 316 28.22 -0.88 10.17
CA VAL A 316 29.61 -0.46 10.29
C VAL A 316 30.44 -1.52 11.03
N ALA A 317 29.96 -1.99 12.19
CA ALA A 317 30.69 -3.00 12.97
C ALA A 317 30.87 -4.31 12.18
N ILE A 318 29.81 -4.82 11.57
CA ILE A 318 29.84 -6.04 10.75
C ILE A 318 30.66 -5.81 9.47
N GLY A 319 30.50 -4.68 8.81
CA GLY A 319 31.20 -4.31 7.57
C GLY A 319 32.71 -4.24 7.76
N VAL A 320 33.18 -3.66 8.88
CA VAL A 320 34.63 -3.64 9.24
C VAL A 320 35.16 -5.07 9.41
N LEU A 321 34.42 -5.94 10.09
CA LEU A 321 34.81 -7.35 10.26
C LEU A 321 34.88 -8.08 8.92
N ILE A 322 33.89 -7.90 8.06
CA ILE A 322 33.86 -8.50 6.72
C ILE A 322 35.01 -7.99 5.86
N ALA A 323 35.24 -6.66 5.81
CA ALA A 323 36.32 -6.07 5.03
C ALA A 323 37.69 -6.58 5.52
N THR A 324 37.93 -6.59 6.82
CA THR A 324 39.14 -7.10 7.42
C THR A 324 39.35 -8.58 7.13
N GLY A 325 38.30 -9.39 7.27
CA GLY A 325 38.34 -10.81 6.95
C GLY A 325 38.61 -11.10 5.47
N ARG A 326 38.13 -10.25 4.57
CA ARG A 326 38.38 -10.38 3.11
C ARG A 326 39.79 -9.91 2.72
N VAL A 327 40.37 -8.95 3.41
CA VAL A 327 41.74 -8.46 3.13
C VAL A 327 42.82 -9.34 3.78
N TYR A 328 42.62 -9.75 5.03
CA TYR A 328 43.64 -10.44 5.83
C TYR A 328 43.30 -11.90 6.16
N GLY A 329 42.08 -12.36 5.93
CA GLY A 329 41.64 -13.70 6.28
C GLY A 329 42.17 -14.81 5.34
N PRO A 330 42.07 -16.07 5.79
CA PRO A 330 42.43 -17.21 4.97
C PRO A 330 41.48 -17.35 3.78
N SER A 331 41.90 -18.11 2.74
CA SER A 331 41.20 -18.20 1.46
C SER A 331 39.75 -18.64 1.57
N PHE A 332 39.44 -19.61 2.46
CA PHE A 332 38.08 -20.07 2.67
C PHE A 332 37.17 -19.01 3.28
N ALA A 333 37.67 -18.26 4.27
CA ALA A 333 36.91 -17.19 4.90
C ALA A 333 36.69 -16.04 3.92
N ARG A 334 37.70 -15.70 3.12
CA ARG A 334 37.58 -14.72 2.04
C ARG A 334 36.51 -15.11 1.03
N ALA A 335 36.51 -16.37 0.57
CA ALA A 335 35.50 -16.88 -0.36
C ALA A 335 34.07 -16.82 0.22
N ALA A 336 33.89 -17.26 1.47
CA ALA A 336 32.59 -17.21 2.15
C ALA A 336 32.07 -15.79 2.34
N LEU A 337 32.92 -14.88 2.81
CA LEU A 337 32.56 -13.46 2.98
C LEU A 337 32.28 -12.75 1.65
N THR A 338 33.00 -13.11 0.59
CA THR A 338 32.69 -12.61 -0.74
C THR A 338 31.33 -13.11 -1.22
N GLY A 339 31.03 -14.41 -1.06
CA GLY A 339 29.72 -14.95 -1.38
C GLY A 339 28.58 -14.26 -0.64
N TYR A 340 28.76 -13.96 0.66
CA TYR A 340 27.80 -13.16 1.44
C TYR A 340 27.56 -11.77 0.83
N VAL A 341 28.64 -11.04 0.52
CA VAL A 341 28.57 -9.69 -0.04
C VAL A 341 27.85 -9.70 -1.39
N GLU A 342 28.21 -10.64 -2.27
CA GLU A 342 27.56 -10.78 -3.58
C GLU A 342 26.06 -11.13 -3.44
N LEU A 343 25.70 -12.02 -2.50
CA LEU A 343 24.31 -12.37 -2.23
C LEU A 343 23.51 -11.15 -1.75
N MET A 344 24.01 -10.44 -0.73
CA MET A 344 23.31 -9.31 -0.13
C MET A 344 23.17 -8.12 -1.09
N ARG A 345 24.20 -7.86 -1.90
CA ARG A 345 24.16 -6.78 -2.91
C ARG A 345 23.42 -7.18 -4.18
N GLY A 346 23.34 -8.47 -4.49
CA GLY A 346 22.68 -9.02 -5.67
C GLY A 346 21.17 -9.25 -5.48
N THR A 347 20.64 -9.10 -4.26
CA THR A 347 19.21 -9.31 -3.98
C THR A 347 18.56 -8.02 -3.48
N PRO A 348 17.28 -7.74 -3.86
CA PRO A 348 16.57 -6.55 -3.39
C PRO A 348 16.39 -6.56 -1.86
N ILE A 349 16.63 -5.41 -1.22
CA ILE A 349 16.51 -5.28 0.24
C ILE A 349 15.10 -5.63 0.73
N LEU A 350 14.06 -5.27 -0.02
CA LEU A 350 12.68 -5.60 0.32
C LEU A 350 12.46 -7.12 0.41
N LEU A 351 13.02 -7.88 -0.54
CA LEU A 351 12.97 -9.34 -0.51
C LEU A 351 13.66 -9.90 0.74
N GLN A 352 14.83 -9.35 1.11
CA GLN A 352 15.55 -9.76 2.32
C GLN A 352 14.72 -9.50 3.59
N LEU A 353 14.07 -8.35 3.67
CA LEU A 353 13.16 -8.00 4.77
C LEU A 353 12.00 -8.99 4.86
N PHE A 354 11.36 -9.35 3.74
CA PHE A 354 10.29 -10.35 3.71
C PHE A 354 10.77 -11.74 4.16
N VAL A 355 11.93 -12.17 3.68
CA VAL A 355 12.50 -13.48 4.09
C VAL A 355 12.77 -13.50 5.60
N ILE A 356 13.34 -12.43 6.16
CA ILE A 356 13.66 -12.35 7.59
C ILE A 356 12.37 -12.30 8.42
N TYR A 357 11.37 -11.50 8.02
CA TYR A 357 10.18 -11.27 8.83
C TYR A 357 9.15 -12.38 8.68
N TYR A 358 8.85 -12.82 7.45
CA TYR A 358 7.83 -13.84 7.16
C TYR A 358 8.45 -15.20 6.92
N GLY A 359 9.53 -15.30 6.16
CA GLY A 359 10.15 -16.57 5.80
C GLY A 359 10.74 -17.32 6.99
N LEU A 360 11.35 -16.61 7.93
CA LEU A 360 11.90 -17.24 9.16
C LEU A 360 10.88 -17.38 10.30
N ALA A 361 9.65 -16.88 10.15
CA ALA A 361 8.65 -16.83 11.21
C ALA A 361 8.26 -18.22 11.77
N ALA A 362 8.38 -19.28 10.95
CA ALA A 362 8.14 -20.65 11.38
C ALA A 362 9.19 -21.15 12.40
N ALA A 363 10.43 -20.65 12.34
CA ALA A 363 11.53 -21.01 13.22
C ALA A 363 11.75 -19.97 14.33
N ILE A 364 11.74 -18.70 13.98
CA ILE A 364 12.02 -17.58 14.90
C ILE A 364 11.04 -16.44 14.61
N ARG A 365 10.21 -16.09 15.61
CA ARG A 365 9.29 -14.95 15.52
C ARG A 365 9.98 -13.68 15.99
N LEU A 366 10.46 -12.87 15.07
CA LEU A 366 11.08 -11.58 15.39
C LEU A 366 10.00 -10.48 15.44
N PRO A 367 10.06 -9.57 16.42
CA PRO A 367 9.30 -8.31 16.36
C PRO A 367 9.69 -7.53 15.10
N ALA A 368 8.73 -6.81 14.48
CA ALA A 368 8.94 -6.10 13.22
C ALA A 368 10.15 -5.14 13.27
N PHE A 369 10.29 -4.37 14.34
CA PHE A 369 11.44 -3.48 14.54
C PHE A 369 12.79 -4.23 14.53
N VAL A 370 12.86 -5.40 15.19
CA VAL A 370 14.09 -6.22 15.25
C VAL A 370 14.39 -6.84 13.89
N ALA A 371 13.36 -7.33 13.18
CA ALA A 371 13.52 -7.88 11.83
C ALA A 371 14.02 -6.82 10.85
N ALA A 372 13.48 -5.62 10.92
CA ALA A 372 13.91 -4.46 10.15
C ALA A 372 15.36 -4.07 10.46
N LEU A 373 15.69 -3.95 11.74
CA LEU A 373 17.05 -3.64 12.19
C LEU A 373 18.07 -4.64 11.65
N VAL A 374 17.77 -5.93 11.80
CA VAL A 374 18.66 -7.01 11.33
C VAL A 374 18.78 -7.01 9.81
N GLY A 375 17.66 -6.87 9.08
CA GLY A 375 17.65 -6.85 7.62
C GLY A 375 18.44 -5.69 7.05
N LEU A 376 18.20 -4.47 7.55
CA LEU A 376 18.95 -3.28 7.16
C LEU A 376 20.43 -3.40 7.52
N ALA A 377 20.75 -3.83 8.75
CA ALA A 377 22.12 -3.97 9.19
C ALA A 377 22.92 -4.99 8.34
N LEU A 378 22.34 -6.14 8.04
CA LEU A 378 23.00 -7.14 7.20
C LEU A 378 23.16 -6.67 5.75
N ASN A 379 22.15 -6.05 5.18
CA ASN A 379 22.25 -5.52 3.82
C ASN A 379 23.34 -4.45 3.74
N TYR A 380 23.27 -3.42 4.59
CA TYR A 380 24.24 -2.32 4.58
C TYR A 380 25.63 -2.72 5.02
N ALA A 381 25.80 -3.77 5.85
CA ALA A 381 27.11 -4.32 6.18
C ALA A 381 27.86 -4.83 4.93
N ALA A 382 27.14 -5.35 3.94
CA ALA A 382 27.75 -5.77 2.68
C ALA A 382 28.27 -4.55 1.88
N TYR A 383 27.51 -3.45 1.81
CA TYR A 383 27.93 -2.22 1.14
C TYR A 383 29.09 -1.55 1.88
N GLU A 384 28.96 -1.37 3.19
CA GLU A 384 30.02 -0.82 4.04
C GLU A 384 31.32 -1.61 3.94
N SER A 385 31.24 -2.96 3.87
CA SER A 385 32.42 -3.79 3.73
C SER A 385 33.21 -3.52 2.44
N GLU A 386 32.54 -3.18 1.34
CA GLU A 386 33.19 -2.81 0.09
C GLU A 386 33.84 -1.43 0.18
N ILE A 387 33.17 -0.48 0.83
CA ILE A 387 33.73 0.85 1.10
C ILE A 387 35.03 0.72 1.89
N TYR A 388 35.00 -0.05 2.98
CA TYR A 388 36.21 -0.24 3.83
C TYR A 388 37.29 -1.01 3.12
N ARG A 389 36.98 -2.06 2.36
CA ARG A 389 37.95 -2.80 1.56
C ARG A 389 38.61 -1.88 0.54
N GLY A 390 37.83 -1.12 -0.23
CA GLY A 390 38.37 -0.15 -1.18
C GLY A 390 39.23 0.93 -0.52
N ALA A 391 38.81 1.46 0.63
CA ALA A 391 39.57 2.43 1.38
C ALA A 391 40.89 1.86 1.93
N LEU A 392 40.90 0.62 2.43
CA LEU A 392 42.10 -0.08 2.85
C LEU A 392 43.07 -0.29 1.68
N GLU A 393 42.58 -0.67 0.52
CA GLU A 393 43.42 -0.91 -0.67
C GLU A 393 43.94 0.38 -1.31
N ALA A 394 43.25 1.50 -1.11
CA ALA A 394 43.68 2.81 -1.63
C ALA A 394 44.87 3.44 -0.88
N VAL A 395 45.24 2.92 0.29
CA VAL A 395 46.42 3.42 1.01
C VAL A 395 47.70 3.03 0.27
N PRO A 396 48.59 3.98 -0.08
CA PRO A 396 49.77 3.71 -0.90
C PRO A 396 50.67 2.63 -0.31
N GLY A 397 51.03 1.61 -1.12
CA GLY A 397 51.86 0.47 -0.70
C GLY A 397 53.21 0.89 -0.11
N GLY A 398 53.85 1.94 -0.66
CA GLY A 398 55.13 2.44 -0.17
C GLY A 398 55.10 2.90 1.30
N GLN A 399 53.97 3.41 1.79
CA GLN A 399 53.82 3.75 3.22
C GLN A 399 53.76 2.50 4.10
N LEU A 400 53.14 1.44 3.60
CA LEU A 400 53.06 0.16 4.33
C LEU A 400 54.44 -0.53 4.37
N GLU A 401 55.20 -0.46 3.26
CA GLU A 401 56.55 -1.00 3.18
C GLU A 401 57.51 -0.23 4.10
N ALA A 402 57.44 1.10 4.09
CA ALA A 402 58.21 1.94 5.01
C ALA A 402 57.94 1.61 6.48
N ALA A 403 56.66 1.43 6.85
CA ALA A 403 56.27 1.03 8.20
C ALA A 403 56.84 -0.34 8.59
N ARG A 404 56.81 -1.33 7.68
CA ARG A 404 57.43 -2.65 7.90
C ARG A 404 58.96 -2.56 8.05
N THR A 405 59.62 -1.72 7.25
CA THR A 405 61.06 -1.48 7.33
C THR A 405 61.44 -0.87 8.67
N LEU A 406 60.57 -0.08 9.29
CA LEU A 406 60.71 0.45 10.64
C LEU A 406 60.41 -0.57 11.74
N GLY A 407 60.14 -1.85 11.39
CA GLY A 407 59.93 -2.93 12.34
C GLY A 407 58.52 -3.01 12.91
N LEU A 408 57.51 -2.32 12.33
CA LEU A 408 56.13 -2.44 12.77
C LEU A 408 55.58 -3.81 12.37
N THR A 409 54.88 -4.45 13.30
CA THR A 409 54.11 -5.66 13.02
C THR A 409 52.89 -5.36 12.13
N GLU A 410 52.35 -6.34 11.41
CA GLU A 410 51.18 -6.16 10.54
C GLU A 410 50.00 -5.55 11.30
N ARG A 411 49.81 -5.90 12.58
CA ARG A 411 48.77 -5.29 13.42
C ARG A 411 49.04 -3.80 13.65
N GLN A 412 50.30 -3.43 13.91
CA GLN A 412 50.69 -2.01 14.07
C GLN A 412 50.58 -1.25 12.75
N VAL A 413 50.97 -1.86 11.64
CA VAL A 413 50.78 -1.29 10.29
C VAL A 413 49.33 -0.99 10.04
N LEU A 414 48.41 -1.96 10.36
CA LEU A 414 47.00 -1.76 10.20
C LEU A 414 46.43 -0.65 11.11
N THR A 415 46.78 -0.68 12.41
CA THR A 415 46.16 0.22 13.39
C THR A 415 46.76 1.63 13.40
N LEU A 416 48.03 1.79 13.09
CA LEU A 416 48.74 3.07 13.19
C LEU A 416 48.91 3.78 11.85
N VAL A 417 48.97 3.05 10.74
CA VAL A 417 49.24 3.60 9.41
C VAL A 417 48.08 3.48 8.47
N ARG A 418 47.62 2.25 8.21
CA ARG A 418 46.62 1.97 7.17
C ARG A 418 45.23 2.35 7.60
N GLY A 419 44.80 1.96 8.81
CA GLY A 419 43.45 2.16 9.34
C GLY A 419 43.05 3.63 9.44
N PRO A 420 43.86 4.52 10.07
CA PRO A 420 43.51 5.94 10.16
C PRO A 420 43.36 6.62 8.80
N GLN A 421 44.17 6.23 7.81
CA GLN A 421 44.06 6.77 6.44
C GLN A 421 42.83 6.21 5.72
N ALA A 422 42.63 4.90 5.78
CA ALA A 422 41.47 4.25 5.20
C ALA A 422 40.14 4.81 5.77
N PHE A 423 40.10 5.07 7.09
CA PHE A 423 38.91 5.67 7.72
C PHE A 423 38.58 7.04 7.14
N ARG A 424 39.61 7.90 6.92
CA ARG A 424 39.39 9.22 6.29
C ARG A 424 38.84 9.09 4.87
N LEU A 425 39.31 8.10 4.10
CA LEU A 425 38.87 7.84 2.75
C LEU A 425 37.41 7.26 2.72
N ALA A 426 37.06 6.51 3.75
CA ALA A 426 35.75 5.90 3.87
C ALA A 426 34.63 6.86 4.31
N LEU A 427 34.94 7.97 4.98
CA LEU A 427 33.94 8.86 5.59
C LEU A 427 32.93 9.40 4.59
N ALA A 428 33.34 9.84 3.42
CA ALA A 428 32.42 10.40 2.43
C ALA A 428 31.44 9.35 1.86
N PRO A 429 31.87 8.17 1.38
CA PRO A 429 30.97 7.13 0.94
C PRO A 429 30.09 6.58 2.08
N MET A 430 30.59 6.41 3.32
CA MET A 430 29.79 6.03 4.49
C MET A 430 28.63 7.01 4.73
N THR A 431 28.91 8.32 4.64
CA THR A 431 27.86 9.34 4.82
C THR A 431 26.77 9.20 3.75
N ASN A 432 27.18 8.92 2.51
CA ASN A 432 26.24 8.70 1.42
C ASN A 432 25.37 7.44 1.66
N ASP A 433 26.00 6.35 2.14
CA ASP A 433 25.29 5.12 2.47
C ASP A 433 24.31 5.32 3.65
N PHE A 434 24.67 6.13 4.65
CA PHE A 434 23.75 6.49 5.73
C PHE A 434 22.51 7.25 5.21
N VAL A 435 22.69 8.17 4.26
CA VAL A 435 21.56 8.88 3.63
C VAL A 435 20.71 7.92 2.80
N ALA A 436 21.32 6.94 2.13
CA ALA A 436 20.59 5.90 1.40
C ALA A 436 19.79 5.02 2.38
N LEU A 437 20.40 4.57 3.48
CA LEU A 437 19.73 3.79 4.54
C LEU A 437 18.53 4.53 5.14
N LEU A 438 18.64 5.84 5.36
CA LEU A 438 17.52 6.68 5.81
C LEU A 438 16.33 6.65 4.82
N LYS A 439 16.59 6.59 3.52
CA LYS A 439 15.54 6.46 2.49
C LYS A 439 15.00 5.04 2.46
N ASP A 440 15.85 4.03 2.50
CA ASP A 440 15.46 2.62 2.45
C ASP A 440 14.72 2.18 3.73
N SER A 441 14.87 2.91 4.84
CA SER A 441 14.07 2.66 6.05
C SER A 441 12.56 2.86 5.81
N SER A 442 12.16 3.59 4.75
CA SER A 442 10.76 3.69 4.35
C SER A 442 10.16 2.34 3.90
N LEU A 443 10.98 1.44 3.34
CA LEU A 443 10.55 0.09 2.94
C LEU A 443 10.15 -0.78 4.14
N VAL A 444 10.56 -0.37 5.35
CA VAL A 444 10.26 -1.09 6.59
C VAL A 444 8.79 -0.90 7.01
N SER A 445 8.10 0.11 6.50
CA SER A 445 6.65 0.28 6.70
C SER A 445 5.85 -0.96 6.28
N VAL A 446 6.31 -1.66 5.24
CA VAL A 446 5.73 -2.93 4.78
C VAL A 446 5.77 -4.03 5.84
N LEU A 447 6.67 -3.93 6.83
CA LEU A 447 6.75 -4.82 8.00
C LEU A 447 5.96 -4.31 9.21
N THR A 448 5.08 -3.29 9.02
CA THR A 448 4.28 -2.68 10.09
C THR A 448 5.10 -2.07 11.24
N VAL A 449 6.29 -1.59 10.97
CA VAL A 449 7.08 -0.80 11.92
C VAL A 449 6.60 0.65 11.84
N MET A 450 5.82 1.07 12.82
CA MET A 450 5.34 2.45 13.00
C MET A 450 5.92 3.06 14.28
#